data_0f805a7ce8c6277e30e918f4cf300cde
#
_entry.id   0f805a7ce8c6277e30e918f4cf300cde
#
_cell.length_a   1.000
_cell.length_b   1.000
_cell.length_c   1.000
_cell.angle_alpha   90.00
_cell.angle_beta   90.00
_cell.angle_gamma   90.00
#
_symmetry.space_group_name_H-M   'P 1'
#
loop_
_entity.id
_entity.type
_entity.pdbx_description
1 polymer ?
#
loop_
_entity_poly.entity_id
_entity_poly.type
_entity_poly.pdbx_seq_one_letter_code
_entity_poly.pdbx_strand_id
1 'polypeptide(L)'
;MNSWSREWIWQVAMEQSARDCGCTVEQLLGEQNTVLSAKELSGAKKYYQGRHFCQMISYGHGTVAVVNPAIEGFVRQYLQDCRYPFSAFDTPHINCLHQEAKKHGQSLCFLAEYFLPEPSEQPVPVPDHLQIRLLYEDELLQLYPDRRFPMALGYTRTEPKKDVIAAVGYLGSEIVGVAGASDDCEAMWQVGIDVLPTFRGRGYARALVDTLTREIMRLGKVPFYCTAWSNIASKRTAISCGYRDAWVELSVKENAFTEKMLHYSADNR
;
A
#
# COMPACT_ATOMS: atom_id res chain seq x y z
N MET A 1 -10.00 -6.51 -26.46
CA MET A 1 -8.99 -6.11 -25.46
C MET A 1 -9.65 -5.08 -24.58
N ASN A 2 -9.90 -5.39 -23.30
CA ASN A 2 -10.40 -4.36 -22.39
C ASN A 2 -9.26 -3.37 -22.16
N SER A 3 -9.38 -2.18 -22.74
CA SER A 3 -8.46 -1.10 -22.42
C SER A 3 -8.82 -0.60 -21.02
N TRP A 4 -8.01 -0.95 -20.03
CA TRP A 4 -8.13 -0.42 -18.67
C TRP A 4 -8.00 1.09 -18.75
N SER A 5 -9.06 1.83 -18.46
CA SER A 5 -8.99 3.27 -18.43
C SER A 5 -8.46 3.77 -17.09
N ARG A 6 -7.84 4.95 -17.10
CA ARG A 6 -7.43 5.63 -15.88
C ARG A 6 -8.64 5.84 -14.94
N GLU A 7 -9.75 6.25 -15.50
CA GLU A 7 -11.00 6.51 -14.77
C GLU A 7 -11.47 5.26 -14.02
N TRP A 8 -11.42 4.09 -14.69
CA TRP A 8 -11.81 2.83 -14.05
C TRP A 8 -10.89 2.48 -12.88
N ILE A 9 -9.56 2.61 -13.04
CA ILE A 9 -8.57 2.33 -11.99
C ILE A 9 -8.82 3.22 -10.77
N TRP A 10 -9.01 4.51 -11.00
CA TRP A 10 -9.29 5.49 -9.95
C TRP A 10 -10.63 5.22 -9.26
N GLN A 11 -11.67 4.92 -10.03
CA GLN A 11 -12.99 4.59 -9.48
C GLN A 11 -12.91 3.39 -8.54
N VAL A 12 -12.28 2.29 -8.96
CA VAL A 12 -12.10 1.09 -8.12
C VAL A 12 -11.36 1.44 -6.83
N ALA A 13 -10.29 2.22 -6.92
CA ALA A 13 -9.50 2.60 -5.75
C ALA A 13 -10.28 3.49 -4.77
N MET A 14 -11.02 4.48 -5.27
CA MET A 14 -11.85 5.36 -4.45
C MET A 14 -13.03 4.61 -3.81
N GLU A 15 -13.70 3.73 -4.55
CA GLU A 15 -14.77 2.88 -4.02
C GLU A 15 -14.25 1.93 -2.93
N GLN A 16 -13.04 1.38 -3.12
CA GLN A 16 -12.42 0.55 -2.08
C GLN A 16 -12.05 1.38 -0.85
N SER A 17 -11.45 2.56 -1.01
CA SER A 17 -11.11 3.45 0.10
C SER A 17 -12.36 3.93 0.84
N ALA A 18 -13.45 4.23 0.12
CA ALA A 18 -14.74 4.57 0.72
C ALA A 18 -15.29 3.40 1.56
N ARG A 19 -15.16 2.17 1.05
CA ARG A 19 -15.53 0.95 1.78
C ARG A 19 -14.65 0.73 3.01
N ASP A 20 -13.33 0.96 2.89
CA ASP A 20 -12.37 0.82 3.99
C ASP A 20 -12.65 1.81 5.13
N CYS A 21 -13.15 3.00 4.81
CA CYS A 21 -13.46 4.07 5.77
C CYS A 21 -14.94 4.08 6.22
N GLY A 22 -15.84 3.41 5.49
CA GLY A 22 -17.28 3.49 5.72
C GLY A 22 -17.85 4.86 5.38
N CYS A 23 -17.30 5.51 4.36
CA CYS A 23 -17.73 6.81 3.82
C CYS A 23 -18.23 6.68 2.36
N THR A 24 -18.52 7.80 1.73
CA THR A 24 -18.81 7.86 0.29
C THR A 24 -17.58 8.37 -0.49
N VAL A 25 -17.56 8.14 -1.80
CA VAL A 25 -16.50 8.67 -2.69
C VAL A 25 -16.52 10.21 -2.68
N GLU A 26 -17.69 10.83 -2.61
CA GLU A 26 -17.84 12.28 -2.53
C GLU A 26 -17.21 12.86 -1.26
N GLN A 27 -17.24 12.12 -0.14
CA GLN A 27 -16.56 12.53 1.09
C GLN A 27 -15.03 12.44 0.97
N LEU A 28 -14.50 11.45 0.22
CA LEU A 28 -13.07 11.35 -0.06
C LEU A 28 -12.55 12.47 -0.96
N LEU A 29 -13.37 12.92 -1.90
CA LEU A 29 -13.02 13.96 -2.88
C LEU A 29 -13.48 15.36 -2.45
N GLY A 30 -14.22 15.47 -1.36
CA GLY A 30 -14.70 16.75 -0.83
C GLY A 30 -13.60 17.56 -0.18
N GLU A 31 -13.76 18.88 -0.19
CA GLU A 31 -12.83 19.82 0.46
C GLU A 31 -12.96 19.83 2.00
N GLN A 32 -14.05 19.27 2.51
CA GLN A 32 -14.34 19.25 3.95
C GLN A 32 -13.78 18.01 4.61
N ASN A 33 -13.16 18.19 5.78
CA ASN A 33 -12.74 17.08 6.62
C ASN A 33 -13.96 16.32 7.17
N THR A 34 -13.88 14.98 7.12
CA THR A 34 -14.93 14.07 7.62
C THR A 34 -14.37 13.20 8.74
N VAL A 35 -15.07 13.16 9.88
CA VAL A 35 -14.71 12.28 11.01
C VAL A 35 -15.80 11.27 11.23
N LEU A 36 -15.48 10.00 11.20
CA LEU A 36 -16.36 8.85 11.31
C LEU A 36 -15.95 7.95 12.48
N SER A 37 -16.92 7.43 13.19
CA SER A 37 -16.64 6.43 14.24
C SER A 37 -16.22 5.10 13.62
N ALA A 38 -15.16 4.50 14.18
CA ALA A 38 -14.65 3.20 13.75
C ALA A 38 -15.66 2.08 13.98
N LYS A 39 -15.91 1.29 12.94
CA LYS A 39 -16.79 0.11 12.95
C LYS A 39 -16.22 -0.97 12.04
N GLU A 40 -16.67 -2.20 12.21
CA GLU A 40 -16.35 -3.27 11.27
C GLU A 40 -17.08 -3.02 9.94
N LEU A 41 -16.35 -3.19 8.84
CA LEU A 41 -16.83 -2.91 7.49
C LEU A 41 -16.62 -4.14 6.61
N SER A 42 -17.72 -4.67 6.08
CA SER A 42 -17.69 -5.77 5.12
C SER A 42 -17.01 -5.32 3.82
N GLY A 43 -16.09 -6.15 3.32
CA GLY A 43 -15.35 -5.88 2.08
C GLY A 43 -14.26 -4.82 2.18
N ALA A 44 -13.95 -4.32 3.38
CA ALA A 44 -12.73 -3.54 3.61
C ALA A 44 -11.49 -4.38 3.36
N LYS A 45 -10.36 -3.71 3.05
CA LYS A 45 -9.07 -4.40 2.92
C LYS A 45 -8.82 -5.27 4.17
N LYS A 46 -8.31 -6.47 3.95
CA LYS A 46 -8.21 -7.51 4.98
C LYS A 46 -7.42 -7.09 6.22
N TYR A 47 -6.43 -6.23 6.06
CA TYR A 47 -5.67 -5.66 7.19
C TYR A 47 -6.40 -4.54 7.93
N TYR A 48 -7.56 -4.11 7.42
CA TYR A 48 -8.50 -3.19 8.09
C TYR A 48 -9.64 -3.92 8.81
N GLN A 49 -9.71 -5.24 8.71
CA GLN A 49 -10.64 -6.04 9.49
C GLN A 49 -10.27 -5.96 10.96
N GLY A 50 -10.97 -5.13 11.69
CA GLY A 50 -10.74 -4.82 13.07
C GLY A 50 -11.06 -3.36 13.38
N ARG A 51 -11.13 -3.02 14.66
CA ARG A 51 -11.41 -1.65 15.07
C ARG A 51 -10.16 -0.79 14.95
N HIS A 52 -10.19 0.16 14.02
CA HIS A 52 -9.15 1.19 13.97
C HIS A 52 -9.21 2.05 15.23
N PHE A 53 -8.07 2.36 15.82
CA PHE A 53 -8.01 3.41 16.80
C PHE A 53 -8.07 4.79 16.15
N CYS A 54 -7.24 5.01 15.13
CA CYS A 54 -7.30 6.17 14.25
C CYS A 54 -6.66 5.82 12.91
N GLN A 55 -7.38 6.10 11.84
CA GLN A 55 -6.87 6.08 10.46
C GLN A 55 -7.31 7.36 9.77
N MET A 56 -6.41 7.98 9.05
CA MET A 56 -6.71 9.14 8.20
C MET A 56 -6.28 8.86 6.77
N ILE A 57 -7.10 9.28 5.81
CA ILE A 57 -6.84 9.17 4.37
C ILE A 57 -7.12 10.51 3.69
N SER A 58 -6.30 10.88 2.70
CA SER A 58 -6.53 12.02 1.83
C SER A 58 -6.09 11.75 0.40
N TYR A 59 -6.96 12.10 -0.53
CA TYR A 59 -6.73 12.10 -1.98
C TYR A 59 -6.26 13.49 -2.50
N GLY A 60 -5.71 14.33 -1.60
CA GLY A 60 -5.25 15.68 -1.93
C GLY A 60 -6.32 16.77 -1.73
N HIS A 61 -7.51 16.39 -1.25
CA HIS A 61 -8.63 17.25 -0.85
C HIS A 61 -8.78 17.25 0.68
N GLY A 62 -10.00 17.20 1.21
CA GLY A 62 -10.23 17.02 2.64
C GLY A 62 -9.68 15.69 3.16
N THR A 63 -9.64 15.55 4.47
CA THR A 63 -9.21 14.34 5.15
C THR A 63 -10.43 13.58 5.67
N VAL A 64 -10.52 12.28 5.38
CA VAL A 64 -11.44 11.36 6.05
C VAL A 64 -10.70 10.67 7.17
N ALA A 65 -11.19 10.83 8.41
CA ALA A 65 -10.65 10.19 9.60
C ALA A 65 -11.65 9.17 10.16
N VAL A 66 -11.21 7.93 10.35
CA VAL A 66 -11.96 6.87 11.03
C VAL A 66 -11.34 6.66 12.39
N VAL A 67 -12.11 6.89 13.44
CA VAL A 67 -11.56 7.02 14.80
C VAL A 67 -12.34 6.23 15.83
N ASN A 68 -11.64 5.77 16.87
CA ASN A 68 -12.27 5.27 18.06
C ASN A 68 -13.06 6.40 18.75
N PRO A 69 -14.27 6.15 19.26
CA PRO A 69 -15.08 7.16 19.95
C PRO A 69 -14.33 7.89 21.09
N ALA A 70 -13.37 7.25 21.73
CA ALA A 70 -12.59 7.85 22.83
C ALA A 70 -11.79 9.09 22.41
N ILE A 71 -11.42 9.22 21.14
CA ILE A 71 -10.63 10.35 20.60
C ILE A 71 -11.39 11.17 19.54
N GLU A 72 -12.65 10.86 19.29
CA GLU A 72 -13.42 11.51 18.23
C GLU A 72 -13.46 13.05 18.41
N GLY A 73 -13.73 13.52 19.62
CA GLY A 73 -13.74 14.97 19.92
C GLY A 73 -12.40 15.63 19.68
N PHE A 74 -11.31 14.97 20.06
CA PHE A 74 -9.96 15.46 19.80
C PHE A 74 -9.67 15.53 18.31
N VAL A 75 -9.98 14.47 17.53
CA VAL A 75 -9.68 14.44 16.08
C VAL A 75 -10.54 15.45 15.32
N ARG A 76 -11.78 15.71 15.73
CA ARG A 76 -12.59 16.78 15.15
C ARG A 76 -11.92 18.14 15.32
N GLN A 77 -11.46 18.48 16.54
CA GLN A 77 -10.75 19.72 16.80
C GLN A 77 -9.42 19.77 16.04
N TYR A 78 -8.65 18.68 16.06
CA TYR A 78 -7.40 18.54 15.33
C TYR A 78 -7.54 18.88 13.84
N LEU A 79 -8.56 18.35 13.16
CA LEU A 79 -8.81 18.61 11.75
C LEU A 79 -9.35 20.02 11.48
N GLN A 80 -10.06 20.63 12.44
CA GLN A 80 -10.50 22.02 12.36
C GLN A 80 -9.33 23.00 12.48
N ASP A 81 -8.31 22.66 13.28
CA ASP A 81 -7.13 23.49 13.47
C ASP A 81 -6.16 23.43 12.28
N CYS A 82 -6.33 22.44 11.39
CA CYS A 82 -5.55 22.33 10.16
C CYS A 82 -5.98 23.39 9.15
N ARG A 83 -5.09 24.34 8.86
CA ARG A 83 -5.37 25.42 7.89
C ARG A 83 -5.54 24.90 6.46
N TYR A 84 -4.80 23.85 6.10
CA TYR A 84 -4.82 23.22 4.78
C TYR A 84 -5.06 21.72 4.95
N PRO A 85 -5.66 21.03 3.95
CA PRO A 85 -5.90 19.59 4.04
C PRO A 85 -4.63 18.77 4.35
N PHE A 86 -3.51 19.12 3.73
CA PHE A 86 -2.24 18.42 3.96
C PHE A 86 -1.65 18.65 5.36
N SER A 87 -2.06 19.71 6.07
CA SER A 87 -1.54 20.00 7.43
C SER A 87 -1.88 18.89 8.43
N ALA A 88 -2.93 18.10 8.18
CA ALA A 88 -3.24 16.94 8.99
C ALA A 88 -2.13 15.87 8.97
N PHE A 89 -1.24 15.94 7.99
CA PHE A 89 -0.10 15.02 7.82
C PHE A 89 1.25 15.70 8.07
N ASP A 90 1.27 16.95 8.52
CA ASP A 90 2.49 17.67 8.87
C ASP A 90 3.01 17.30 10.25
N THR A 91 4.31 17.26 10.41
CA THR A 91 4.99 16.81 11.63
C THR A 91 4.47 17.46 12.92
N PRO A 92 4.24 18.80 13.01
CA PRO A 92 3.72 19.40 14.24
C PRO A 92 2.34 18.86 14.62
N HIS A 93 1.43 18.72 13.65
CA HIS A 93 0.09 18.20 13.86
C HIS A 93 0.13 16.71 14.21
N ILE A 94 0.90 15.90 13.46
CA ILE A 94 1.12 14.46 13.73
C ILE A 94 1.63 14.25 15.16
N ASN A 95 2.53 15.10 15.66
CA ASN A 95 3.02 15.01 17.04
C ASN A 95 1.88 15.21 18.05
N CYS A 96 0.97 16.16 17.81
CA CYS A 96 -0.21 16.33 18.69
C CYS A 96 -1.09 15.09 18.71
N LEU A 97 -1.37 14.50 17.52
CA LEU A 97 -2.12 13.26 17.42
C LEU A 97 -1.42 12.09 18.14
N HIS A 98 -0.10 11.99 18.00
CA HIS A 98 0.70 10.96 18.67
C HIS A 98 0.63 11.11 20.20
N GLN A 99 0.74 12.33 20.74
CA GLN A 99 0.64 12.57 22.18
C GLN A 99 -0.75 12.21 22.72
N GLU A 100 -1.81 12.45 21.96
CA GLU A 100 -3.15 12.03 22.35
C GLU A 100 -3.28 10.50 22.31
N ALA A 101 -2.83 9.85 21.23
CA ALA A 101 -2.86 8.40 21.10
C ALA A 101 -2.13 7.69 22.26
N LYS A 102 -1.01 8.22 22.72
CA LYS A 102 -0.24 7.66 23.84
C LYS A 102 -1.04 7.57 25.14
N LYS A 103 -1.96 8.48 25.40
CA LYS A 103 -2.83 8.44 26.59
C LYS A 103 -3.73 7.19 26.60
N HIS A 104 -3.93 6.58 25.44
CA HIS A 104 -4.77 5.40 25.21
C HIS A 104 -3.96 4.12 24.91
N GLY A 105 -2.65 4.11 25.17
CA GLY A 105 -1.79 2.96 24.90
C GLY A 105 -1.59 2.71 23.40
N GLN A 106 -1.72 3.77 22.58
CA GLN A 106 -1.61 3.71 21.12
C GLN A 106 -0.44 4.55 20.63
N SER A 107 0.09 4.22 19.46
CA SER A 107 1.16 4.97 18.82
C SER A 107 0.90 5.18 17.34
N LEU A 108 1.39 6.29 16.82
CA LEU A 108 1.50 6.48 15.38
C LEU A 108 2.39 5.35 14.81
N CYS A 109 1.90 4.65 13.81
CA CYS A 109 2.57 3.47 13.29
C CYS A 109 2.97 3.63 11.81
N PHE A 110 2.04 3.99 10.96
CA PHE A 110 2.29 4.11 9.53
C PHE A 110 1.93 5.51 9.02
N LEU A 111 2.82 6.02 8.17
CA LEU A 111 2.58 7.15 7.28
C LEU A 111 3.07 6.72 5.91
N ALA A 112 2.16 6.50 4.99
CA ALA A 112 2.43 5.89 3.69
C ALA A 112 1.80 6.67 2.54
N GLU A 113 2.48 6.62 1.41
CA GLU A 113 2.01 7.12 0.12
C GLU A 113 1.59 5.92 -0.74
N TYR A 114 0.50 6.09 -1.45
CA TYR A 114 -0.09 5.07 -2.30
C TYR A 114 -0.12 5.54 -3.74
N PHE A 115 0.11 4.61 -4.65
CA PHE A 115 0.29 4.88 -6.07
C PHE A 115 -0.60 3.95 -6.88
N LEU A 116 -1.18 4.47 -7.95
CA LEU A 116 -1.95 3.72 -8.93
C LEU A 116 -1.23 3.71 -10.29
N PRO A 117 -1.34 2.64 -11.07
CA PRO A 117 -0.72 2.58 -12.38
C PRO A 117 -1.43 3.52 -13.37
N GLU A 118 -0.65 4.18 -14.22
CA GLU A 118 -1.18 4.81 -15.44
C GLU A 118 -1.27 3.74 -16.53
N PRO A 119 -2.42 3.59 -17.19
CA PRO A 119 -2.54 2.68 -18.31
C PRO A 119 -1.52 3.00 -19.40
N SER A 120 -0.77 2.00 -19.83
CA SER A 120 0.17 2.12 -20.95
C SER A 120 -0.01 0.95 -21.90
N GLU A 121 -0.16 1.22 -23.17
CA GLU A 121 -0.24 0.17 -24.22
C GLU A 121 1.11 -0.53 -24.41
N GLN A 122 2.21 0.21 -24.21
CA GLN A 122 3.54 -0.33 -24.43
C GLN A 122 4.11 -0.95 -23.15
N PRO A 123 4.52 -2.22 -23.20
CA PRO A 123 5.22 -2.85 -22.08
C PRO A 123 6.60 -2.22 -21.89
N VAL A 124 7.07 -2.24 -20.66
CA VAL A 124 8.47 -1.90 -20.36
C VAL A 124 9.38 -2.95 -21.01
N PRO A 125 10.40 -2.55 -21.76
CA PRO A 125 11.35 -3.49 -22.33
C PRO A 125 12.03 -4.32 -21.23
N VAL A 126 12.05 -5.64 -21.44
CA VAL A 126 12.79 -6.54 -20.55
C VAL A 126 14.27 -6.43 -20.87
N PRO A 127 15.15 -6.14 -19.90
CA PRO A 127 16.59 -6.08 -20.12
C PRO A 127 17.14 -7.39 -20.68
N ASP A 128 18.19 -7.30 -21.51
CA ASP A 128 18.86 -8.46 -22.09
C ASP A 128 19.28 -9.46 -20.99
N HIS A 129 19.14 -10.73 -21.31
CA HIS A 129 19.45 -11.86 -20.42
C HIS A 129 18.54 -12.04 -19.20
N LEU A 130 17.67 -11.09 -18.88
CA LEU A 130 16.68 -11.28 -17.82
C LEU A 130 15.52 -12.13 -18.35
N GLN A 131 15.29 -13.28 -17.74
CA GLN A 131 14.12 -14.11 -17.97
C GLN A 131 13.10 -13.83 -16.87
N ILE A 132 11.85 -13.54 -17.22
CA ILE A 132 10.78 -13.31 -16.25
C ILE A 132 9.78 -14.47 -16.33
N ARG A 133 9.46 -15.07 -15.18
CA ARG A 133 8.41 -16.08 -15.05
C ARG A 133 7.35 -15.58 -14.09
N LEU A 134 6.09 -15.75 -14.46
CA LEU A 134 4.96 -15.55 -13.58
C LEU A 134 4.70 -16.84 -12.82
N LEU A 135 4.55 -16.74 -11.52
CA LEU A 135 4.16 -17.84 -10.63
C LEU A 135 2.85 -17.46 -9.93
N TYR A 136 1.95 -18.40 -9.83
CA TYR A 136 0.61 -18.20 -9.31
C TYR A 136 0.34 -19.12 -8.13
N GLU A 137 -0.46 -18.66 -7.20
CA GLU A 137 -1.02 -19.46 -6.13
C GLU A 137 0.03 -20.37 -5.45
N ASP A 138 -0.16 -21.67 -5.50
CA ASP A 138 0.72 -22.63 -4.81
C ASP A 138 2.12 -22.76 -5.45
N GLU A 139 2.30 -22.29 -6.68
CA GLU A 139 3.63 -22.21 -7.28
C GLU A 139 4.57 -21.26 -6.51
N LEU A 140 4.00 -20.31 -5.76
CA LEU A 140 4.78 -19.38 -4.92
C LEU A 140 5.52 -20.08 -3.78
N LEU A 141 5.04 -21.25 -3.35
CA LEU A 141 5.68 -22.02 -2.27
C LEU A 141 7.14 -22.38 -2.58
N GLN A 142 7.50 -22.53 -3.88
CA GLN A 142 8.88 -22.78 -4.29
C GLN A 142 9.84 -21.61 -3.96
N LEU A 143 9.31 -20.38 -3.78
CA LEU A 143 10.09 -19.20 -3.43
C LEU A 143 10.31 -19.08 -1.91
N TYR A 144 9.48 -19.72 -1.09
CA TYR A 144 9.46 -19.49 0.36
C TYR A 144 10.73 -19.96 1.12
N PRO A 145 11.49 -20.95 0.65
CA PRO A 145 12.80 -21.24 1.25
C PRO A 145 13.82 -20.09 1.10
N ASP A 146 13.67 -19.25 0.06
CA ASP A 146 14.54 -18.10 -0.20
C ASP A 146 13.97 -16.82 0.44
N ARG A 147 14.50 -16.44 1.58
CA ARG A 147 14.04 -15.28 2.36
C ARG A 147 14.66 -13.94 1.94
N ARG A 148 15.34 -13.88 0.80
CA ARG A 148 16.00 -12.65 0.32
C ARG A 148 15.05 -11.59 -0.25
N PHE A 149 13.73 -11.86 -0.34
CA PHE A 149 12.74 -11.01 -0.99
C PHE A 149 11.59 -10.57 -0.05
N PRO A 150 11.90 -10.01 1.15
CA PRO A 150 10.89 -9.73 2.19
C PRO A 150 9.97 -8.55 1.86
N MET A 151 10.34 -7.69 0.90
CA MET A 151 9.46 -6.60 0.44
C MET A 151 8.53 -7.05 -0.68
N ALA A 152 8.91 -8.08 -1.44
CA ALA A 152 8.12 -8.62 -2.53
C ALA A 152 7.11 -9.68 -2.05
N LEU A 153 7.45 -10.44 -1.00
CA LEU A 153 6.67 -11.59 -0.52
C LEU A 153 6.36 -11.46 0.98
N GLY A 154 5.12 -11.77 1.35
CA GLY A 154 4.72 -11.97 2.74
C GLY A 154 5.11 -13.35 3.27
N TYR A 155 5.53 -14.25 2.38
CA TYR A 155 5.84 -15.65 2.68
C TYR A 155 4.70 -16.40 3.36
N THR A 156 3.49 -16.10 2.95
CA THR A 156 2.28 -16.73 3.48
C THR A 156 1.23 -16.94 2.40
N ARG A 157 0.55 -18.08 2.50
CA ARG A 157 -0.63 -18.42 1.69
C ARG A 157 -1.91 -18.39 2.52
N THR A 158 -1.86 -17.81 3.71
CA THR A 158 -2.99 -17.72 4.63
C THR A 158 -3.50 -16.29 4.78
N GLU A 159 -4.78 -16.17 5.08
CA GLU A 159 -5.40 -14.89 5.43
C GLU A 159 -4.73 -14.26 6.67
N PRO A 160 -4.77 -12.95 6.84
CA PRO A 160 -5.57 -11.99 6.05
C PRO A 160 -4.87 -11.44 4.80
N LYS A 161 -3.62 -11.75 4.55
CA LYS A 161 -2.84 -11.15 3.46
C LYS A 161 -1.89 -12.20 2.88
N LYS A 162 -2.42 -12.99 1.94
CA LYS A 162 -1.67 -14.07 1.28
C LYS A 162 -1.04 -13.60 -0.02
N ASP A 163 0.17 -14.09 -0.30
CA ASP A 163 0.78 -13.93 -1.62
C ASP A 163 -0.04 -14.68 -2.68
N VAL A 164 -0.35 -14.05 -3.81
CA VAL A 164 -1.21 -14.63 -4.85
C VAL A 164 -0.53 -14.78 -6.20
N ILE A 165 0.43 -13.91 -6.53
CA ILE A 165 1.15 -13.93 -7.79
C ILE A 165 2.52 -13.28 -7.62
N ALA A 166 3.52 -13.74 -8.38
CA ALA A 166 4.82 -13.09 -8.47
C ALA A 166 5.39 -13.15 -9.89
N ALA A 167 6.05 -12.07 -10.30
CA ALA A 167 6.98 -12.03 -11.43
C ALA A 167 8.39 -12.23 -10.91
N VAL A 168 9.02 -13.33 -11.29
CA VAL A 168 10.34 -13.74 -10.82
C VAL A 168 11.36 -13.57 -11.93
N GLY A 169 12.41 -12.80 -11.65
CA GLY A 169 13.50 -12.52 -12.58
C GLY A 169 14.68 -13.44 -12.38
N TYR A 170 15.13 -14.08 -13.47
CA TYR A 170 16.24 -15.01 -13.49
C TYR A 170 17.37 -14.52 -14.40
N LEU A 171 18.60 -14.73 -13.95
CA LEU A 171 19.80 -14.74 -14.79
C LEU A 171 20.39 -16.16 -14.78
N GLY A 172 20.23 -16.90 -15.85
CA GLY A 172 20.50 -18.34 -15.84
C GLY A 172 19.57 -19.05 -14.85
N SER A 173 20.13 -19.68 -13.82
CA SER A 173 19.37 -20.35 -12.76
C SER A 173 19.21 -19.51 -11.49
N GLU A 174 19.84 -18.34 -11.40
CA GLU A 174 19.83 -17.49 -10.22
C GLU A 174 18.59 -16.56 -10.21
N ILE A 175 17.84 -16.53 -9.10
CA ILE A 175 16.79 -15.54 -8.87
C ILE A 175 17.46 -14.24 -8.45
N VAL A 176 17.28 -13.18 -9.26
CA VAL A 176 17.92 -11.88 -9.05
C VAL A 176 16.94 -10.80 -8.55
N GLY A 177 15.65 -11.05 -8.69
CA GLY A 177 14.60 -10.15 -8.20
C GLY A 177 13.23 -10.80 -8.26
N VAL A 178 12.33 -10.34 -7.42
CA VAL A 178 10.94 -10.78 -7.36
C VAL A 178 10.05 -9.55 -7.19
N ALA A 179 9.04 -9.42 -8.04
CA ALA A 179 7.89 -8.57 -7.79
C ALA A 179 6.72 -9.47 -7.41
N GLY A 180 6.16 -9.29 -6.22
CA GLY A 180 5.06 -10.10 -5.71
C GLY A 180 3.81 -9.27 -5.46
N ALA A 181 2.65 -9.91 -5.39
CA ALA A 181 1.42 -9.27 -4.99
C ALA A 181 0.66 -10.09 -3.95
N SER A 182 0.02 -9.37 -3.03
CA SER A 182 -0.90 -9.92 -2.05
C SER A 182 -2.34 -9.47 -2.33
N ASP A 183 -3.29 -10.34 -1.97
CA ASP A 183 -4.72 -10.09 -2.17
C ASP A 183 -5.33 -9.29 -1.01
N ASP A 184 -5.01 -8.02 -0.91
CA ASP A 184 -5.44 -7.17 0.19
C ASP A 184 -6.96 -6.97 0.25
N CYS A 185 -7.63 -7.02 -0.90
CA CYS A 185 -9.08 -7.09 -1.04
C CYS A 185 -9.49 -7.73 -2.38
N GLU A 186 -10.79 -7.90 -2.57
CA GLU A 186 -11.29 -8.53 -3.79
C GLU A 186 -10.89 -7.79 -5.07
N ALA A 187 -10.95 -6.45 -5.05
CA ALA A 187 -10.73 -5.63 -6.25
C ALA A 187 -9.27 -5.18 -6.43
N MET A 188 -8.47 -5.13 -5.37
CA MET A 188 -7.14 -4.51 -5.40
C MET A 188 -6.08 -5.39 -4.75
N TRP A 189 -4.91 -5.48 -5.42
CA TRP A 189 -3.76 -6.25 -4.96
C TRP A 189 -2.54 -5.37 -4.75
N GLN A 190 -1.90 -5.48 -3.59
CA GLN A 190 -0.72 -4.70 -3.26
C GLN A 190 0.53 -5.30 -3.91
N VAL A 191 1.30 -4.45 -4.60
CA VAL A 191 2.55 -4.82 -5.26
C VAL A 191 3.74 -4.49 -4.36
N GLY A 192 4.65 -5.46 -4.22
CA GLY A 192 5.96 -5.31 -3.59
C GLY A 192 7.09 -5.74 -4.52
N ILE A 193 8.31 -5.27 -4.28
CA ILE A 193 9.47 -5.53 -5.14
C ILE A 193 10.77 -5.65 -4.36
N ASP A 194 11.55 -6.68 -4.65
CA ASP A 194 12.95 -6.78 -4.26
C ASP A 194 13.82 -7.12 -5.46
N VAL A 195 14.97 -6.46 -5.54
CA VAL A 195 16.08 -6.83 -6.42
C VAL A 195 17.34 -6.94 -5.57
N LEU A 196 18.05 -8.05 -5.71
CA LEU A 196 19.27 -8.30 -4.96
C LEU A 196 20.28 -7.17 -5.19
N PRO A 197 21.02 -6.74 -4.15
CA PRO A 197 21.87 -5.54 -4.20
C PRO A 197 22.83 -5.49 -5.39
N THR A 198 23.46 -6.62 -5.72
CA THR A 198 24.43 -6.75 -6.83
C THR A 198 23.82 -6.59 -8.22
N PHE A 199 22.47 -6.67 -8.32
CA PHE A 199 21.72 -6.59 -9.58
C PHE A 199 20.90 -5.29 -9.72
N ARG A 200 20.97 -4.39 -8.75
CA ARG A 200 20.28 -3.09 -8.79
C ARG A 200 20.83 -2.17 -9.88
N GLY A 201 20.03 -1.18 -10.27
CA GLY A 201 20.43 -0.19 -11.29
C GLY A 201 20.40 -0.68 -12.74
N ARG A 202 19.93 -1.92 -12.99
CA ARG A 202 19.91 -2.54 -14.33
C ARG A 202 18.51 -2.57 -14.98
N GLY A 203 17.52 -1.89 -14.40
CA GLY A 203 16.15 -1.88 -14.93
C GLY A 203 15.30 -3.09 -14.54
N TYR A 204 15.82 -4.07 -13.78
CA TYR A 204 15.11 -5.31 -13.45
C TYR A 204 13.84 -5.07 -12.65
N ALA A 205 13.90 -4.21 -11.62
CA ALA A 205 12.72 -3.87 -10.82
C ALA A 205 11.59 -3.34 -11.70
N ARG A 206 11.92 -2.45 -12.65
CA ARG A 206 10.95 -1.86 -13.56
C ARG A 206 10.29 -2.91 -14.45
N ALA A 207 11.08 -3.82 -15.05
CA ALA A 207 10.54 -4.88 -15.90
C ALA A 207 9.66 -5.86 -15.11
N LEU A 208 10.08 -6.24 -13.89
CA LEU A 208 9.33 -7.14 -13.03
C LEU A 208 7.99 -6.54 -12.58
N VAL A 209 8.01 -5.28 -12.12
CA VAL A 209 6.79 -4.58 -11.68
C VAL A 209 5.84 -4.35 -12.86
N ASP A 210 6.33 -3.95 -14.05
CA ASP A 210 5.48 -3.79 -15.23
C ASP A 210 4.83 -5.11 -15.63
N THR A 211 5.60 -6.20 -15.68
CA THR A 211 5.07 -7.55 -15.99
C THR A 211 3.98 -7.95 -15.00
N LEU A 212 4.23 -7.78 -13.71
CA LEU A 212 3.26 -8.11 -12.66
C LEU A 212 2.01 -7.23 -12.74
N THR A 213 2.16 -5.92 -12.91
CA THR A 213 1.07 -4.95 -13.05
C THR A 213 0.13 -5.33 -14.20
N ARG A 214 0.68 -5.60 -15.37
CA ARG A 214 -0.09 -6.02 -16.55
C ARG A 214 -0.86 -7.31 -16.30
N GLU A 215 -0.24 -8.27 -15.63
CA GLU A 215 -0.89 -9.53 -15.33
C GLU A 215 -2.02 -9.37 -14.31
N ILE A 216 -1.83 -8.59 -13.24
CA ILE A 216 -2.87 -8.29 -12.27
C ILE A 216 -4.07 -7.62 -12.96
N MET A 217 -3.81 -6.64 -13.84
CA MET A 217 -4.87 -5.98 -14.61
C MET A 217 -5.56 -6.95 -15.57
N ARG A 218 -4.83 -7.87 -16.22
CA ARG A 218 -5.40 -8.93 -17.07
C ARG A 218 -6.35 -9.84 -16.29
N LEU A 219 -6.06 -10.07 -15.00
CA LEU A 219 -6.92 -10.82 -14.07
C LEU A 219 -8.12 -10.00 -13.56
N GLY A 220 -8.31 -8.78 -14.04
CA GLY A 220 -9.44 -7.92 -13.67
C GLY A 220 -9.30 -7.26 -12.31
N LYS A 221 -8.08 -7.15 -11.77
CA LYS A 221 -7.78 -6.51 -10.49
C LYS A 221 -7.01 -5.20 -10.72
N VAL A 222 -7.10 -4.29 -9.77
CA VAL A 222 -6.29 -3.06 -9.78
C VAL A 222 -5.06 -3.26 -8.90
N PRO A 223 -3.84 -3.25 -9.46
CA PRO A 223 -2.64 -3.24 -8.66
C PRO A 223 -2.45 -1.86 -8.01
N PHE A 224 -2.01 -1.83 -6.76
CA PHE A 224 -1.58 -0.61 -6.11
C PHE A 224 -0.22 -0.80 -5.47
N TYR A 225 0.55 0.28 -5.44
CA TYR A 225 1.85 0.29 -4.80
C TYR A 225 1.78 1.16 -3.55
N CYS A 226 2.40 0.72 -2.46
CA CYS A 226 2.44 1.46 -1.20
C CYS A 226 3.87 1.53 -0.69
N THR A 227 4.27 2.70 -0.21
CA THR A 227 5.59 2.86 0.40
C THR A 227 5.56 3.88 1.54
N ALA A 228 6.42 3.69 2.52
CA ALA A 228 6.65 4.74 3.52
C ALA A 228 7.12 6.03 2.82
N TRP A 229 6.61 7.16 3.25
CA TRP A 229 6.88 8.48 2.68
C TRP A 229 8.38 8.80 2.51
N SER A 230 9.23 8.25 3.37
CA SER A 230 10.69 8.44 3.36
C SER A 230 11.45 7.42 2.51
N ASN A 231 10.79 6.37 1.98
CA ASN A 231 11.45 5.35 1.15
C ASN A 231 11.55 5.82 -0.30
N ILE A 232 12.47 6.74 -0.54
CA ILE A 232 12.69 7.39 -1.85
C ILE A 232 13.06 6.37 -2.94
N ALA A 233 13.79 5.30 -2.59
CA ALA A 233 14.16 4.27 -3.57
C ALA A 233 12.93 3.53 -4.10
N SER A 234 12.03 3.12 -3.21
CA SER A 234 10.77 2.46 -3.56
C SER A 234 9.85 3.38 -4.36
N LYS A 235 9.71 4.65 -3.94
CA LYS A 235 8.93 5.67 -4.64
C LYS A 235 9.43 5.88 -6.08
N ARG A 236 10.75 6.02 -6.28
CA ARG A 236 11.35 6.14 -7.62
C ARG A 236 11.07 4.91 -8.48
N THR A 237 11.09 3.71 -7.90
CA THR A 237 10.74 2.47 -8.61
C THR A 237 9.29 2.52 -9.08
N ALA A 238 8.32 2.83 -8.18
CA ALA A 238 6.92 2.95 -8.55
C ALA A 238 6.72 3.96 -9.71
N ILE A 239 7.26 5.17 -9.59
CA ILE A 239 7.15 6.21 -10.62
C ILE A 239 7.77 5.75 -11.95
N SER A 240 8.94 5.08 -11.90
CA SER A 240 9.61 4.58 -13.12
C SER A 240 8.83 3.47 -13.83
N CYS A 241 7.95 2.77 -13.10
CA CYS A 241 7.04 1.75 -13.65
C CYS A 241 5.71 2.34 -14.13
N GLY A 242 5.56 3.67 -14.13
CA GLY A 242 4.33 4.31 -14.59
C GLY A 242 3.26 4.47 -13.52
N TYR A 243 3.57 4.23 -12.25
CA TYR A 243 2.67 4.56 -11.17
C TYR A 243 2.69 6.05 -10.85
N ARG A 244 1.55 6.57 -10.39
CA ARG A 244 1.39 7.98 -9.98
C ARG A 244 0.84 8.04 -8.58
N ASP A 245 1.21 9.10 -7.85
CA ASP A 245 0.67 9.43 -6.53
C ASP A 245 -0.86 9.45 -6.61
N ALA A 246 -1.52 8.80 -5.65
CA ALA A 246 -2.97 8.70 -5.60
C ALA A 246 -3.54 9.18 -4.27
N TRP A 247 -3.08 8.64 -3.15
CA TRP A 247 -3.52 9.08 -1.82
C TRP A 247 -2.44 8.86 -0.76
N VAL A 248 -2.65 9.44 0.40
CA VAL A 248 -1.83 9.22 1.59
C VAL A 248 -2.68 8.63 2.72
N GLU A 249 -2.06 7.80 3.54
CA GLU A 249 -2.69 7.27 4.74
C GLU A 249 -1.78 7.41 5.96
N LEU A 250 -2.41 7.68 7.10
CA LEU A 250 -1.79 7.64 8.42
C LEU A 250 -2.59 6.68 9.30
N SER A 251 -1.92 5.83 10.06
CA SER A 251 -2.58 4.96 11.01
C SER A 251 -1.92 4.94 12.38
N VAL A 252 -2.77 4.83 13.39
CA VAL A 252 -2.41 4.64 14.80
C VAL A 252 -2.74 3.21 15.19
N LYS A 253 -1.81 2.53 15.86
CA LYS A 253 -1.92 1.13 16.28
C LYS A 253 -1.54 0.99 17.76
N GLU A 254 -1.90 -0.13 18.36
CA GLU A 254 -1.49 -0.47 19.72
C GLU A 254 0.03 -0.46 19.88
N ASN A 255 0.51 -0.02 21.05
CA ASN A 255 1.95 0.05 21.33
C ASN A 255 2.66 -1.28 21.10
N ALA A 256 2.05 -2.40 21.53
CA ALA A 256 2.62 -3.73 21.32
C ALA A 256 2.82 -4.08 19.83
N PHE A 257 1.89 -3.67 18.97
CA PHE A 257 2.05 -3.83 17.52
C PHE A 257 3.20 -2.98 16.99
N THR A 258 3.27 -1.72 17.40
CA THR A 258 4.31 -0.78 16.95
C THR A 258 5.69 -1.22 17.41
N GLU A 259 5.83 -1.71 18.63
CA GLU A 259 7.07 -2.29 19.16
C GLU A 259 7.52 -3.51 18.36
N LYS A 260 6.59 -4.43 18.06
CA LYS A 260 6.89 -5.59 17.19
C LYS A 260 7.41 -5.17 15.81
N MET A 261 6.85 -4.12 15.22
CA MET A 261 7.31 -3.59 13.92
C MET A 261 8.73 -3.01 14.00
N LEU A 262 9.12 -2.39 15.11
CA LEU A 262 10.48 -1.88 15.32
C LEU A 262 11.49 -3.03 15.40
N HIS A 263 11.17 -4.12 16.11
CA HIS A 263 12.04 -5.31 16.19
C HIS A 263 12.16 -6.02 14.86
N TYR A 264 11.04 -6.22 14.12
CA TYR A 264 11.07 -6.82 12.79
C TYR A 264 11.99 -6.08 11.82
N SER A 265 12.04 -4.75 11.89
CA SER A 265 12.93 -3.92 11.08
C SER A 265 14.40 -4.01 11.49
N ALA A 266 14.71 -4.43 12.71
CA ALA A 266 16.07 -4.62 13.21
C ALA A 266 16.67 -5.98 12.78
N ASP A 267 15.83 -7.04 12.78
CA ASP A 267 16.25 -8.41 12.50
C ASP A 267 16.46 -8.69 10.98
N ASN A 268 15.92 -7.83 10.12
CA ASN A 268 15.99 -7.96 8.65
C ASN A 268 16.97 -6.95 7.99
N ARG A 269 17.96 -6.43 8.74
CA ARG A 269 19.02 -5.56 8.19
C ARG A 269 20.30 -6.31 7.88
#